data_419bb16c05581e1ef251b123f9501560
#
_entry.id   419bb16c05581e1ef251b123f9501560
#
_cell.length_a   1.000
_cell.length_b   1.000
_cell.length_c   1.000
_cell.angle_alpha   90.00
_cell.angle_beta   90.00
_cell.angle_gamma   90.00
#
_symmetry.space_group_name_H-M   'P 1'
#
loop_
_entity.id
_entity.type
_entity.pdbx_description
1 polymer ?
#
loop_
_entity_poly.entity_id
_entity_poly.type
_entity_poly.pdbx_seq_one_letter_code
_entity_poly.pdbx_strand_id
1 'polypeptide(L)'
;MEEYIVKDGKKLRLGYTTGSCAAAASKAAAYMLLTGRRKDTIDLLTPKGIRLHLTVEEIKITSSEVSCAIRKDSGDDPDATRGTLVFACVRKTDAPGVLIDGGAGVGRVTKRGLDQPVGAAAINSVPRRMIEENVREVCALCGYDGGISVVISVPEGEALAKKTFNPRLGIVGGISILGTTGIVEPMSEQALVDTIRVELRQRRELGAEYVLLTPGNYGADFIRDSIGIDPRTAVLTSNYIGDALELSRELGFRGALLIGHIGKLVKLAGGMWNTHSKFGDCRMELLAAHAASLGLRPEMVSEVLSCVMCDDALRILLEEQLYDAVLARLAGRIEFHLQHKCGEMEVGAMVFSKEYGRLCQTSCAQALLQKIMEA
;
A
#
# COMPACT_ATOMS: atom_id res chain seq x y z
N MET A 1 -14.85 14.08 -14.94
CA MET A 1 -15.36 12.68 -14.84
C MET A 1 -16.49 12.66 -13.83
N GLU A 2 -17.65 12.16 -14.20
CA GLU A 2 -18.81 12.08 -13.30
C GLU A 2 -19.11 10.62 -12.86
N GLU A 3 -18.07 9.80 -12.75
CA GLU A 3 -18.22 8.45 -12.27
C GLU A 3 -18.02 8.38 -10.76
N TYR A 4 -18.83 7.55 -10.11
CA TYR A 4 -18.89 7.44 -8.66
C TYR A 4 -18.90 5.97 -8.25
N ILE A 5 -18.40 5.71 -7.05
CA ILE A 5 -18.62 4.45 -6.32
C ILE A 5 -19.41 4.73 -5.05
N VAL A 6 -20.15 3.73 -4.58
CA VAL A 6 -20.79 3.79 -3.26
C VAL A 6 -19.94 2.99 -2.28
N LYS A 7 -19.45 3.64 -1.24
CA LYS A 7 -18.66 3.01 -0.19
C LYS A 7 -19.11 3.51 1.18
N ASP A 8 -19.39 2.58 2.08
CA ASP A 8 -19.91 2.86 3.43
C ASP A 8 -21.11 3.84 3.41
N GLY A 9 -22.04 3.64 2.45
CA GLY A 9 -23.24 4.48 2.26
C GLY A 9 -22.96 5.86 1.65
N LYS A 10 -21.72 6.20 1.33
CA LYS A 10 -21.35 7.48 0.71
C LYS A 10 -21.09 7.32 -0.78
N LYS A 11 -21.61 8.24 -1.58
CA LYS A 11 -21.28 8.36 -3.00
C LYS A 11 -19.97 9.14 -3.14
N LEU A 12 -18.91 8.48 -3.63
CA LEU A 12 -17.58 9.04 -3.76
C LEU A 12 -17.20 9.13 -5.24
N ARG A 13 -16.69 10.29 -5.65
CA ARG A 13 -16.29 10.56 -7.03
C ARG A 13 -14.93 9.90 -7.34
N LEU A 14 -14.86 9.19 -8.45
CA LEU A 14 -13.61 8.63 -8.95
C LEU A 14 -12.66 9.72 -9.44
N GLY A 15 -11.37 9.43 -9.37
CA GLY A 15 -10.30 10.22 -9.96
C GLY A 15 -9.53 9.43 -11.02
N TYR A 16 -8.42 10.00 -11.50
CA TYR A 16 -7.50 9.32 -12.41
C TYR A 16 -6.05 9.42 -11.91
N THR A 17 -5.26 8.41 -12.26
CA THR A 17 -3.91 8.20 -11.70
C THR A 17 -2.86 9.12 -12.32
N THR A 18 -1.68 9.24 -11.70
CA THR A 18 -0.51 9.91 -12.30
C THR A 18 -0.11 9.25 -13.61
N GLY A 19 -0.30 7.91 -13.75
CA GLY A 19 -0.08 7.17 -14.99
C GLY A 19 -0.99 7.62 -16.12
N SER A 20 -2.29 7.84 -15.84
CA SER A 20 -3.25 8.37 -16.81
C SER A 20 -2.91 9.80 -17.23
N CYS A 21 -2.50 10.66 -16.27
CA CYS A 21 -2.04 12.00 -16.59
C CYS A 21 -0.82 11.98 -17.52
N ALA A 22 0.18 11.15 -17.20
CA ALA A 22 1.40 11.01 -18.00
C ALA A 22 1.10 10.50 -19.43
N ALA A 23 0.25 9.48 -19.56
CA ALA A 23 -0.15 8.94 -20.85
C ALA A 23 -0.91 9.96 -21.71
N ALA A 24 -1.87 10.68 -21.11
CA ALA A 24 -2.66 11.70 -21.79
C ALA A 24 -1.79 12.90 -22.23
N ALA A 25 -0.90 13.39 -21.34
CA ALA A 25 0.05 14.45 -21.69
C ALA A 25 0.98 14.02 -22.84
N SER A 26 1.48 12.77 -22.79
CA SER A 26 2.34 12.21 -23.84
C SER A 26 1.62 12.11 -25.19
N LYS A 27 0.36 11.61 -25.18
CA LYS A 27 -0.49 11.54 -26.37
C LYS A 27 -0.72 12.92 -27.00
N ALA A 28 -1.08 13.90 -26.18
CA ALA A 28 -1.34 15.27 -26.62
C ALA A 28 -0.07 15.94 -27.19
N ALA A 29 1.06 15.80 -26.47
CA ALA A 29 2.33 16.36 -26.92
C ALA A 29 2.83 15.71 -28.22
N ALA A 30 2.72 14.38 -28.35
CA ALA A 30 3.06 13.67 -29.60
C ALA A 30 2.19 14.12 -30.77
N TYR A 31 0.87 14.27 -30.55
CA TYR A 31 -0.03 14.80 -31.58
C TYR A 31 0.39 16.18 -32.04
N MET A 32 0.65 17.09 -31.12
CA MET A 32 1.07 18.45 -31.43
C MET A 32 2.43 18.49 -32.13
N LEU A 33 3.38 17.65 -31.74
CA LEU A 33 4.71 17.53 -32.35
C LEU A 33 4.64 17.05 -33.81
N LEU A 34 3.79 16.07 -34.09
CA LEU A 34 3.73 15.46 -35.42
C LEU A 34 2.83 16.22 -36.39
N THR A 35 1.78 16.87 -35.89
CA THR A 35 0.82 17.60 -36.73
C THR A 35 1.06 19.11 -36.82
N GLY A 36 1.84 19.68 -35.89
CA GLY A 36 1.97 21.13 -35.69
C GLY A 36 0.69 21.82 -35.21
N ARG A 37 -0.37 21.08 -34.89
CA ARG A 37 -1.67 21.63 -34.49
C ARG A 37 -1.83 21.59 -33.00
N ARG A 38 -2.22 22.71 -32.39
CA ARG A 38 -2.53 22.80 -30.96
C ARG A 38 -3.71 21.89 -30.57
N LYS A 39 -3.62 21.26 -29.43
CA LYS A 39 -4.62 20.34 -28.89
C LYS A 39 -4.92 20.70 -27.44
N ASP A 40 -6.09 21.28 -27.18
CA ASP A 40 -6.49 21.77 -25.85
C ASP A 40 -7.21 20.71 -24.97
N THR A 41 -7.67 19.62 -25.61
CA THR A 41 -8.28 18.48 -24.91
C THR A 41 -7.82 17.18 -25.52
N ILE A 42 -7.75 16.10 -24.73
CA ILE A 42 -7.32 14.77 -25.17
C ILE A 42 -8.16 13.66 -24.55
N ASP A 43 -8.53 12.68 -25.35
CA ASP A 43 -9.20 11.47 -24.90
C ASP A 43 -8.18 10.37 -24.60
N LEU A 44 -8.33 9.74 -23.45
CA LEU A 44 -7.54 8.60 -23.01
C LEU A 44 -8.47 7.45 -22.60
N LEU A 45 -8.29 6.29 -23.19
CA LEU A 45 -8.90 5.05 -22.71
C LEU A 45 -8.01 4.44 -21.63
N THR A 46 -8.56 4.25 -20.42
CA THR A 46 -7.81 3.65 -19.31
C THR A 46 -7.83 2.13 -19.38
N PRO A 47 -6.89 1.41 -18.71
CA PRO A 47 -6.94 -0.05 -18.60
C PRO A 47 -8.23 -0.59 -17.99
N LYS A 48 -8.93 0.21 -17.17
CA LYS A 48 -10.26 -0.13 -16.63
C LYS A 48 -11.39 -0.03 -17.68
N GLY A 49 -11.10 0.43 -18.89
CA GLY A 49 -12.09 0.64 -19.96
C GLY A 49 -12.87 1.96 -19.87
N ILE A 50 -12.50 2.85 -18.94
CA ILE A 50 -13.12 4.17 -18.79
C ILE A 50 -12.40 5.16 -19.72
N ARG A 51 -13.19 5.91 -20.52
CA ARG A 51 -12.68 6.98 -21.35
C ARG A 51 -12.64 8.28 -20.55
N LEU A 52 -11.45 8.85 -20.43
CA LEU A 52 -11.23 10.16 -19.81
C LEU A 52 -11.18 11.23 -20.91
N HIS A 53 -11.88 12.34 -20.70
CA HIS A 53 -11.77 13.55 -21.51
C HIS A 53 -11.04 14.61 -20.68
N LEU A 54 -9.79 14.92 -21.02
CA LEU A 54 -8.86 15.68 -20.18
C LEU A 54 -8.44 16.98 -20.86
N THR A 55 -8.41 18.05 -20.06
CA THR A 55 -7.89 19.35 -20.49
C THR A 55 -6.36 19.30 -20.51
N VAL A 56 -5.77 19.81 -21.58
CA VAL A 56 -4.32 19.94 -21.76
C VAL A 56 -3.90 21.34 -21.34
N GLU A 57 -3.02 21.41 -20.36
CA GLU A 57 -2.54 22.66 -19.76
C GLU A 57 -1.06 22.90 -20.10
N GLU A 58 -0.57 24.11 -19.87
CA GLU A 58 0.86 24.51 -19.98
C GLU A 58 1.53 24.11 -21.31
N ILE A 59 0.81 24.29 -22.42
CA ILE A 59 1.26 23.90 -23.77
C ILE A 59 2.39 24.80 -24.22
N LYS A 60 3.56 24.20 -24.53
CA LYS A 60 4.72 24.84 -25.14
C LYS A 60 5.15 24.07 -26.38
N ILE A 61 5.11 24.72 -27.55
CA ILE A 61 5.47 24.13 -28.83
C ILE A 61 6.70 24.85 -29.35
N THR A 62 7.76 24.09 -29.64
CA THR A 62 8.96 24.57 -30.31
C THR A 62 9.17 23.77 -31.61
N SER A 63 10.22 24.10 -32.38
CA SER A 63 10.56 23.38 -33.62
C SER A 63 11.06 21.95 -33.36
N SER A 64 11.60 21.66 -32.17
CA SER A 64 12.24 20.37 -31.82
C SER A 64 11.48 19.56 -30.80
N GLU A 65 10.61 20.19 -30.00
CA GLU A 65 9.90 19.53 -28.91
C GLU A 65 8.55 20.16 -28.59
N VAL A 66 7.68 19.38 -28.02
CA VAL A 66 6.42 19.85 -27.44
C VAL A 66 6.35 19.38 -25.99
N SER A 67 5.97 20.31 -25.12
CA SER A 67 5.68 20.02 -23.70
C SER A 67 4.27 20.47 -23.37
N CYS A 68 3.55 19.65 -22.62
CA CYS A 68 2.25 20.01 -22.04
C CYS A 68 2.01 19.21 -20.75
N ALA A 69 0.96 19.58 -20.04
CA ALA A 69 0.62 18.96 -18.77
C ALA A 69 -0.86 18.55 -18.70
N ILE A 70 -1.12 17.57 -17.83
CA ILE A 70 -2.46 17.22 -17.37
C ILE A 70 -2.51 17.42 -15.86
N ARG A 71 -3.54 18.13 -15.38
CA ARG A 71 -3.78 18.33 -13.95
C ARG A 71 -4.40 17.06 -13.36
N LYS A 72 -3.77 16.51 -12.33
CA LYS A 72 -4.28 15.32 -11.65
C LYS A 72 -5.53 15.63 -10.83
N ASP A 73 -6.58 14.87 -11.07
CA ASP A 73 -7.78 14.86 -10.25
C ASP A 73 -7.90 13.51 -9.55
N SER A 74 -7.82 13.51 -8.22
CA SER A 74 -7.92 12.30 -7.40
C SER A 74 -9.36 11.97 -6.99
N GLY A 75 -10.37 12.69 -7.50
CA GLY A 75 -11.74 12.52 -7.05
C GLY A 75 -11.89 12.90 -5.59
N ASP A 76 -12.57 12.06 -4.82
CA ASP A 76 -12.76 12.25 -3.39
C ASP A 76 -11.70 11.51 -2.54
N ASP A 77 -10.65 10.97 -3.19
CA ASP A 77 -9.52 10.38 -2.48
C ASP A 77 -8.62 11.44 -1.84
N PRO A 78 -8.18 11.28 -0.57
CA PRO A 78 -7.29 12.22 0.12
C PRO A 78 -5.82 12.06 -0.33
N ASP A 79 -5.58 11.98 -1.62
CA ASP A 79 -4.27 11.79 -2.25
C ASP A 79 -3.43 13.08 -2.20
N ALA A 80 -2.19 12.97 -1.72
CA ALA A 80 -1.24 14.08 -1.64
C ALA A 80 -0.88 14.69 -3.01
N THR A 81 -1.11 13.96 -4.11
CA THR A 81 -0.82 14.40 -5.48
C THR A 81 -2.01 15.08 -6.17
N ARG A 82 -3.12 15.30 -5.46
CA ARG A 82 -4.31 15.99 -6.01
C ARG A 82 -3.96 17.40 -6.49
N GLY A 83 -4.38 17.75 -7.70
CA GLY A 83 -4.16 19.06 -8.31
C GLY A 83 -2.79 19.28 -8.93
N THR A 84 -1.86 18.35 -8.76
CA THR A 84 -0.51 18.43 -9.32
C THR A 84 -0.51 18.32 -10.84
N LEU A 85 0.34 19.10 -11.51
CA LEU A 85 0.55 19.02 -12.95
C LEU A 85 1.57 17.92 -13.29
N VAL A 86 1.15 17.01 -14.16
CA VAL A 86 2.02 15.95 -14.71
C VAL A 86 2.34 16.34 -16.15
N PHE A 87 3.60 16.68 -16.39
CA PHE A 87 4.11 17.12 -17.69
C PHE A 87 4.63 15.94 -18.51
N ALA A 88 4.47 16.04 -19.82
CA ALA A 88 5.22 15.26 -20.79
C ALA A 88 5.93 16.20 -21.77
N CYS A 89 7.23 16.02 -21.93
CA CYS A 89 8.03 16.65 -22.99
C CYS A 89 8.35 15.59 -24.04
N VAL A 90 7.96 15.82 -25.29
CA VAL A 90 8.07 14.86 -26.39
C VAL A 90 8.94 15.43 -27.50
N ARG A 91 9.89 14.61 -27.99
CA ARG A 91 10.84 14.94 -29.07
C ARG A 91 10.94 13.78 -30.05
N LYS A 92 11.29 14.09 -31.30
CA LYS A 92 11.74 13.08 -32.24
C LYS A 92 13.15 12.59 -31.86
N THR A 93 13.45 11.32 -32.11
CA THR A 93 14.77 10.72 -31.87
C THR A 93 15.13 9.75 -33.00
N ASP A 94 16.45 9.54 -33.22
CA ASP A 94 16.94 8.57 -34.19
C ASP A 94 16.85 7.11 -33.65
N ALA A 95 16.73 6.94 -32.34
CA ALA A 95 16.53 5.63 -31.75
C ALA A 95 15.11 5.13 -32.02
N PRO A 96 14.92 3.88 -32.48
CA PRO A 96 13.61 3.37 -32.84
C PRO A 96 12.67 3.23 -31.63
N GLY A 97 11.37 3.37 -31.87
CA GLY A 97 10.33 3.15 -30.89
C GLY A 97 10.08 4.34 -29.94
N VAL A 98 9.53 4.06 -28.77
CA VAL A 98 9.18 5.08 -27.77
C VAL A 98 10.10 4.95 -26.54
N LEU A 99 10.97 5.92 -26.36
CA LEU A 99 11.88 5.99 -25.20
C LEU A 99 11.20 6.81 -24.10
N ILE A 100 11.07 6.23 -22.91
CA ILE A 100 10.36 6.85 -21.78
C ILE A 100 11.32 6.99 -20.60
N ASP A 101 11.49 8.21 -20.10
CA ASP A 101 12.25 8.49 -18.89
C ASP A 101 11.55 9.53 -17.99
N GLY A 102 12.06 9.67 -16.76
CA GLY A 102 11.60 10.65 -15.77
C GLY A 102 12.53 11.86 -15.71
N GLY A 103 11.92 13.04 -15.70
CA GLY A 103 12.56 14.32 -15.45
C GLY A 103 12.37 14.81 -14.02
N ALA A 104 12.34 16.12 -13.85
CA ALA A 104 12.21 16.76 -12.54
C ALA A 104 10.99 16.26 -11.76
N GLY A 105 11.20 15.90 -10.49
CA GLY A 105 10.17 15.45 -9.56
C GLY A 105 9.58 14.05 -9.83
N VAL A 106 10.08 13.33 -10.84
CA VAL A 106 9.85 11.89 -10.98
C VAL A 106 11.01 11.16 -10.29
N GLY A 107 10.69 10.31 -9.32
CA GLY A 107 11.69 9.63 -8.52
C GLY A 107 12.52 8.63 -9.31
N ARG A 108 13.72 8.33 -8.79
CA ARG A 108 14.58 7.24 -9.28
C ARG A 108 14.55 6.07 -8.31
N VAL A 109 14.52 4.88 -8.86
CA VAL A 109 14.57 3.62 -8.08
C VAL A 109 15.99 3.41 -7.56
N THR A 110 16.13 3.22 -6.24
CA THR A 110 17.43 2.97 -5.59
C THR A 110 17.53 1.61 -4.92
N LYS A 111 16.42 0.89 -4.78
CA LYS A 111 16.36 -0.44 -4.15
C LYS A 111 15.77 -1.47 -5.11
N ARG A 112 16.20 -2.73 -4.97
CA ARG A 112 15.59 -3.86 -5.69
C ARG A 112 14.18 -4.17 -5.17
N GLY A 113 13.40 -4.95 -5.92
CA GLY A 113 12.04 -5.38 -5.52
C GLY A 113 10.93 -4.40 -5.89
N LEU A 114 11.25 -3.27 -6.55
CA LEU A 114 10.29 -2.39 -7.19
C LEU A 114 9.95 -2.86 -8.62
N ASP A 115 8.93 -2.26 -9.21
CA ASP A 115 8.47 -2.57 -10.56
C ASP A 115 9.54 -2.25 -11.63
N GLN A 116 10.36 -1.22 -11.38
CA GLN A 116 11.44 -0.83 -12.27
C GLN A 116 12.82 -1.16 -11.68
N PRO A 117 13.84 -1.41 -12.52
CA PRO A 117 15.19 -1.70 -12.05
C PRO A 117 15.84 -0.49 -11.38
N VAL A 118 16.86 -0.75 -10.55
CA VAL A 118 17.67 0.29 -9.89
C VAL A 118 18.26 1.22 -10.94
N GLY A 119 18.18 2.53 -10.68
CA GLY A 119 18.61 3.61 -11.58
C GLY A 119 17.54 4.10 -12.53
N ALA A 120 16.51 3.32 -12.82
CA ALA A 120 15.42 3.73 -13.70
C ALA A 120 14.48 4.75 -13.04
N ALA A 121 13.79 5.54 -13.87
CA ALA A 121 12.71 6.38 -13.40
C ALA A 121 11.56 5.54 -12.81
N ALA A 122 11.01 6.00 -11.70
CA ALA A 122 9.90 5.35 -11.01
C ALA A 122 8.57 5.56 -11.77
N ILE A 123 8.54 5.13 -13.03
CA ILE A 123 7.37 5.07 -13.90
C ILE A 123 7.03 3.59 -14.06
N ASN A 124 5.98 3.12 -13.41
CA ASN A 124 5.64 1.71 -13.35
C ASN A 124 5.26 1.13 -14.71
N SER A 125 5.27 -0.19 -14.84
CA SER A 125 5.09 -0.92 -16.12
C SER A 125 3.77 -0.59 -16.80
N VAL A 126 2.66 -0.47 -16.06
CA VAL A 126 1.36 -0.11 -16.65
C VAL A 126 1.35 1.32 -17.20
N PRO A 127 1.75 2.36 -16.45
CA PRO A 127 1.95 3.70 -17.00
C PRO A 127 2.89 3.76 -18.22
N ARG A 128 4.02 3.02 -18.20
CA ARG A 128 4.93 2.96 -19.36
C ARG A 128 4.23 2.41 -20.58
N ARG A 129 3.51 1.31 -20.43
CA ARG A 129 2.71 0.73 -21.53
C ARG A 129 1.65 1.70 -22.04
N MET A 130 0.91 2.35 -21.12
CA MET A 130 -0.09 3.36 -21.53
C MET A 130 0.52 4.50 -22.33
N ILE A 131 1.68 5.03 -21.91
CA ILE A 131 2.41 6.08 -22.63
C ILE A 131 2.80 5.57 -24.01
N GLU A 132 3.43 4.41 -24.08
CA GLU A 132 3.92 3.81 -25.32
C GLU A 132 2.78 3.56 -26.32
N GLU A 133 1.70 2.91 -25.90
CA GLU A 133 0.53 2.60 -26.74
C GLU A 133 -0.12 3.88 -27.30
N ASN A 134 -0.33 4.90 -26.47
CA ASN A 134 -0.95 6.15 -26.89
C ASN A 134 -0.05 6.99 -27.80
N VAL A 135 1.26 6.99 -27.58
CA VAL A 135 2.21 7.66 -28.51
C VAL A 135 2.28 6.92 -29.84
N ARG A 136 2.34 5.58 -29.83
CA ARG A 136 2.32 4.77 -31.07
C ARG A 136 1.02 4.94 -31.85
N GLU A 137 -0.14 5.04 -31.18
CA GLU A 137 -1.41 5.35 -31.81
C GLU A 137 -1.33 6.67 -32.61
N VAL A 138 -0.75 7.71 -32.01
CA VAL A 138 -0.56 8.99 -32.66
C VAL A 138 0.43 8.90 -33.82
N CYS A 139 1.55 8.19 -33.65
CA CYS A 139 2.52 7.95 -34.72
C CYS A 139 1.85 7.28 -35.93
N ALA A 140 1.06 6.23 -35.71
CA ALA A 140 0.33 5.53 -36.75
C ALA A 140 -0.69 6.45 -37.48
N LEU A 141 -1.44 7.24 -36.71
CA LEU A 141 -2.39 8.21 -37.27
C LEU A 141 -1.72 9.28 -38.14
N CYS A 142 -0.45 9.63 -37.84
CA CYS A 142 0.31 10.64 -38.58
C CYS A 142 1.24 10.03 -39.65
N GLY A 143 1.27 8.71 -39.84
CA GLY A 143 2.20 8.04 -40.78
C GLY A 143 3.67 8.25 -40.38
N TYR A 144 3.99 8.35 -39.11
CA TYR A 144 5.35 8.59 -38.59
C TYR A 144 5.98 7.29 -38.07
N ASP A 145 7.05 6.84 -38.72
CA ASP A 145 7.76 5.60 -38.41
C ASP A 145 9.06 5.80 -37.59
N GLY A 146 9.40 7.07 -37.30
CA GLY A 146 10.60 7.41 -36.53
C GLY A 146 10.40 7.21 -35.02
N GLY A 147 11.49 7.38 -34.27
CA GLY A 147 11.47 7.26 -32.82
C GLY A 147 10.94 8.51 -32.10
N ILE A 148 10.38 8.29 -30.95
CA ILE A 148 9.87 9.35 -30.04
C ILE A 148 10.51 9.20 -28.66
N SER A 149 11.04 10.28 -28.13
CA SER A 149 11.47 10.38 -26.72
C SER A 149 10.41 11.12 -25.91
N VAL A 150 10.05 10.56 -24.76
CA VAL A 150 9.07 11.09 -23.81
C VAL A 150 9.72 11.24 -22.45
N VAL A 151 9.73 12.45 -21.90
CA VAL A 151 10.21 12.74 -20.55
C VAL A 151 9.04 13.21 -19.70
N ILE A 152 8.72 12.46 -18.64
CA ILE A 152 7.64 12.78 -17.69
C ILE A 152 8.21 13.59 -16.54
N SER A 153 7.60 14.71 -16.19
CA SER A 153 8.03 15.55 -15.07
C SER A 153 6.85 15.95 -14.19
N VAL A 154 7.13 16.10 -12.90
CA VAL A 154 6.18 16.62 -11.90
C VAL A 154 6.94 17.62 -11.04
N PRO A 155 6.95 18.91 -11.36
CA PRO A 155 7.83 19.88 -10.71
C PRO A 155 7.76 19.88 -9.17
N GLU A 156 6.58 19.68 -8.60
CA GLU A 156 6.35 19.60 -7.14
C GLU A 156 6.67 18.22 -6.56
N GLY A 157 7.04 17.25 -7.39
CA GLY A 157 7.12 15.83 -7.03
C GLY A 157 8.12 15.52 -5.93
N GLU A 158 9.23 16.23 -5.82
CA GLU A 158 10.20 16.04 -4.73
C GLU A 158 9.63 16.44 -3.37
N ALA A 159 8.91 17.56 -3.31
CA ALA A 159 8.25 18.01 -2.09
C ALA A 159 7.08 17.08 -1.70
N LEU A 160 6.33 16.61 -2.69
CA LEU A 160 5.23 15.68 -2.50
C LEU A 160 5.71 14.29 -2.04
N ALA A 161 6.85 13.81 -2.54
CA ALA A 161 7.41 12.52 -2.16
C ALA A 161 7.62 12.39 -0.65
N LYS A 162 7.97 13.48 0.04
CA LYS A 162 8.15 13.51 1.50
C LYS A 162 6.87 13.17 2.28
N LYS A 163 5.69 13.32 1.65
CA LYS A 163 4.37 13.01 2.21
C LYS A 163 3.85 11.63 1.78
N THR A 164 4.66 10.86 1.09
CA THR A 164 4.30 9.53 0.56
C THR A 164 5.21 8.44 1.11
N PHE A 165 4.93 7.19 0.77
CA PHE A 165 5.80 6.04 1.10
C PHE A 165 7.05 5.94 0.21
N ASN A 166 7.21 6.76 -0.83
CA ASN A 166 8.30 6.67 -1.80
C ASN A 166 9.70 6.64 -1.17
N PRO A 167 10.07 7.53 -0.21
CA PRO A 167 11.39 7.47 0.41
C PRO A 167 11.65 6.16 1.15
N ARG A 168 10.64 5.60 1.82
CA ARG A 168 10.72 4.32 2.53
C ARG A 168 10.95 3.16 1.55
N LEU A 169 10.31 3.22 0.38
CA LEU A 169 10.45 2.24 -0.68
C LEU A 169 11.75 2.38 -1.49
N GLY A 170 12.56 3.41 -1.21
CA GLY A 170 13.81 3.67 -1.95
C GLY A 170 13.58 4.32 -3.31
N ILE A 171 12.56 5.16 -3.41
CA ILE A 171 12.32 6.04 -4.54
C ILE A 171 12.75 7.44 -4.13
N VAL A 172 13.78 7.99 -4.77
CA VAL A 172 14.45 9.23 -4.37
C VAL A 172 14.31 10.29 -5.46
N GLY A 173 14.21 11.57 -5.04
CA GLY A 173 14.15 12.73 -5.95
C GLY A 173 12.78 13.03 -6.53
N GLY A 174 11.73 12.30 -6.14
CA GLY A 174 10.38 12.59 -6.63
C GLY A 174 9.35 11.52 -6.30
N ILE A 175 8.17 11.67 -6.90
CA ILE A 175 7.07 10.71 -6.79
C ILE A 175 7.18 9.60 -7.85
N SER A 176 6.43 8.52 -7.62
CA SER A 176 6.19 7.48 -8.63
C SER A 176 5.07 7.89 -9.58
N ILE A 177 5.23 7.54 -10.86
CA ILE A 177 4.14 7.54 -11.84
C ILE A 177 3.53 6.14 -11.83
N LEU A 178 2.34 6.02 -11.26
CA LEU A 178 1.69 4.73 -10.97
C LEU A 178 0.21 4.73 -11.34
N GLY A 179 -0.39 3.55 -11.29
CA GLY A 179 -1.81 3.29 -11.51
C GLY A 179 -2.02 2.10 -12.44
N THR A 180 -2.53 0.99 -11.90
CA THR A 180 -2.76 -0.26 -12.64
C THR A 180 -4.01 -0.20 -13.51
N THR A 181 -5.07 0.47 -13.01
CA THR A 181 -6.36 0.62 -13.68
C THR A 181 -6.50 1.93 -14.44
N GLY A 182 -5.61 2.90 -14.19
CA GLY A 182 -5.72 4.27 -14.68
C GLY A 182 -6.70 5.16 -13.88
N ILE A 183 -7.50 4.57 -13.01
CA ILE A 183 -8.53 5.24 -12.21
C ILE A 183 -8.14 5.22 -10.72
N VAL A 184 -8.42 6.31 -10.02
CA VAL A 184 -8.32 6.39 -8.55
C VAL A 184 -9.70 6.09 -7.96
N GLU A 185 -9.78 5.02 -7.19
CA GLU A 185 -10.94 4.70 -6.37
C GLU A 185 -10.69 5.22 -4.96
N PRO A 186 -11.51 6.17 -4.47
CA PRO A 186 -11.31 6.72 -3.14
C PRO A 186 -11.31 5.66 -2.04
N MET A 187 -10.38 5.81 -1.09
CA MET A 187 -10.24 4.90 0.06
C MET A 187 -10.05 3.43 -0.36
N SER A 188 -9.29 3.17 -1.42
CA SER A 188 -9.07 1.82 -1.95
C SER A 188 -8.35 0.94 -0.94
N GLU A 189 -8.99 -0.14 -0.51
CA GLU A 189 -8.38 -1.18 0.32
C GLU A 189 -7.27 -1.91 -0.44
N GLN A 190 -7.49 -2.14 -1.73
CA GLN A 190 -6.51 -2.78 -2.60
C GLN A 190 -5.20 -2.00 -2.68
N ALA A 191 -5.23 -0.67 -2.68
CA ALA A 191 -4.02 0.16 -2.70
C ALA A 191 -3.16 -0.05 -1.43
N LEU A 192 -3.78 -0.29 -0.27
CA LEU A 192 -3.07 -0.62 0.97
C LEU A 192 -2.45 -2.02 0.90
N VAL A 193 -3.17 -3.01 0.39
CA VAL A 193 -2.65 -4.38 0.20
C VAL A 193 -1.51 -4.38 -0.83
N ASP A 194 -1.62 -3.61 -1.92
CA ASP A 194 -0.55 -3.47 -2.91
C ASP A 194 0.72 -2.83 -2.30
N THR A 195 0.57 -1.87 -1.37
CA THR A 195 1.70 -1.30 -0.64
C THR A 195 2.39 -2.36 0.24
N ILE A 196 1.62 -3.18 0.95
CA ILE A 196 2.15 -4.31 1.74
C ILE A 196 2.92 -5.28 0.82
N ARG A 197 2.36 -5.63 -0.34
CA ARG A 197 3.00 -6.50 -1.34
C ARG A 197 4.35 -5.95 -1.79
N VAL A 198 4.43 -4.66 -2.07
CA VAL A 198 5.68 -4.00 -2.49
C VAL A 198 6.73 -4.05 -1.37
N GLU A 199 6.36 -3.72 -0.12
CA GLU A 199 7.28 -3.78 1.02
C GLU A 199 7.80 -5.22 1.27
N LEU A 200 6.92 -6.21 1.21
CA LEU A 200 7.29 -7.62 1.36
C LEU A 200 8.25 -8.08 0.26
N ARG A 201 7.93 -7.76 -1.01
CA ARG A 201 8.79 -8.09 -2.15
C ARG A 201 10.19 -7.49 -2.00
N GLN A 202 10.29 -6.22 -1.59
CA GLN A 202 11.59 -5.58 -1.36
C GLN A 202 12.42 -6.32 -0.32
N ARG A 203 11.81 -6.72 0.80
CA ARG A 203 12.53 -7.48 1.83
C ARG A 203 13.01 -8.82 1.31
N ARG A 204 12.16 -9.51 0.55
CA ARG A 204 12.51 -10.80 -0.03
C ARG A 204 13.66 -10.70 -1.04
N GLU A 205 13.66 -9.66 -1.87
CA GLU A 205 14.74 -9.36 -2.84
C GLU A 205 16.06 -8.94 -2.15
N LEU A 206 15.99 -8.41 -0.93
CA LEU A 206 17.15 -8.11 -0.09
C LEU A 206 17.66 -9.34 0.68
N GLY A 207 17.05 -10.51 0.47
CA GLY A 207 17.48 -11.78 1.07
C GLY A 207 16.77 -12.17 2.36
N ALA A 208 15.80 -11.39 2.84
CA ALA A 208 15.09 -11.73 4.07
C ALA A 208 14.31 -13.04 3.91
N GLU A 209 14.58 -14.02 4.76
CA GLU A 209 13.85 -15.29 4.83
C GLU A 209 12.68 -15.22 5.82
N TYR A 210 12.78 -14.34 6.81
CA TYR A 210 11.78 -14.12 7.86
C TYR A 210 11.34 -12.66 7.83
N VAL A 211 10.06 -12.41 8.16
CA VAL A 211 9.51 -11.06 8.13
C VAL A 211 8.82 -10.68 9.43
N LEU A 212 9.02 -9.44 9.85
CA LEU A 212 8.31 -8.82 10.96
C LEU A 212 7.10 -8.03 10.44
N LEU A 213 5.92 -8.36 10.95
CA LEU A 213 4.66 -7.71 10.58
C LEU A 213 4.09 -6.97 11.80
N THR A 214 3.49 -5.80 11.57
CA THR A 214 2.78 -5.08 12.63
C THR A 214 1.56 -4.33 12.09
N PRO A 215 0.39 -4.39 12.78
CA PRO A 215 -0.84 -3.81 12.27
C PRO A 215 -1.00 -2.31 12.56
N GLY A 216 0.06 -1.59 12.90
CA GLY A 216 -0.04 -0.14 13.08
C GLY A 216 1.08 0.48 13.91
N ASN A 217 0.98 1.80 14.13
CA ASN A 217 2.02 2.59 14.78
C ASN A 217 2.31 2.14 16.21
N TYR A 218 1.29 1.72 16.98
CA TYR A 218 1.49 1.20 18.35
C TYR A 218 2.41 -0.02 18.36
N GLY A 219 2.32 -0.88 17.34
CA GLY A 219 3.24 -2.01 17.20
C GLY A 219 4.66 -1.55 16.87
N ALA A 220 4.80 -0.56 16.00
CA ALA A 220 6.10 0.03 15.68
C ALA A 220 6.77 0.67 16.92
N ASP A 221 5.99 1.38 17.74
CA ASP A 221 6.46 1.96 19.00
C ASP A 221 6.90 0.86 19.98
N PHE A 222 6.09 -0.19 20.14
CA PHE A 222 6.43 -1.33 21.01
C PHE A 222 7.69 -2.07 20.52
N ILE A 223 7.85 -2.26 19.22
CA ILE A 223 9.04 -2.88 18.63
C ILE A 223 10.29 -2.06 18.97
N ARG A 224 10.22 -0.72 18.86
CA ARG A 224 11.33 0.17 19.20
C ARG A 224 11.64 0.18 20.68
N ASP A 225 10.60 0.41 21.52
CA ASP A 225 10.78 0.76 22.93
C ASP A 225 10.93 -0.48 23.83
N SER A 226 10.31 -1.60 23.49
CA SER A 226 10.29 -2.81 24.31
C SER A 226 11.13 -3.96 23.76
N ILE A 227 11.34 -4.02 22.45
CA ILE A 227 12.13 -5.08 21.81
C ILE A 227 13.51 -4.57 21.38
N GLY A 228 13.66 -3.26 21.14
CA GLY A 228 14.94 -2.64 20.78
C GLY A 228 15.32 -2.81 19.30
N ILE A 229 14.36 -3.10 18.42
CA ILE A 229 14.56 -3.22 16.98
C ILE A 229 14.10 -1.94 16.28
N ASP A 230 14.80 -1.54 15.22
CA ASP A 230 14.35 -0.45 14.35
C ASP A 230 12.95 -0.76 13.80
N PRO A 231 11.92 0.04 14.11
CA PRO A 231 10.56 -0.22 13.63
C PRO A 231 10.44 -0.21 12.10
N ARG A 232 11.43 0.36 11.39
CA ARG A 232 11.49 0.29 9.93
C ARG A 232 11.74 -1.11 9.38
N THR A 233 12.18 -2.05 10.22
CA THR A 233 12.30 -3.47 9.83
C THR A 233 10.94 -4.16 9.72
N ALA A 234 9.91 -3.66 10.40
CA ALA A 234 8.56 -4.22 10.32
C ALA A 234 7.80 -3.71 9.08
N VAL A 235 7.02 -4.59 8.46
CA VAL A 235 6.03 -4.24 7.44
C VAL A 235 4.73 -3.83 8.12
N LEU A 236 4.20 -2.66 7.77
CA LEU A 236 2.95 -2.16 8.32
C LEU A 236 1.76 -2.80 7.59
N THR A 237 0.99 -3.63 8.28
CA THR A 237 -0.13 -4.37 7.67
C THR A 237 -1.48 -3.67 7.80
N SER A 238 -1.57 -2.59 8.58
CA SER A 238 -2.85 -1.96 8.95
C SER A 238 -3.82 -2.98 9.53
N ASN A 239 -5.01 -3.13 8.93
CA ASN A 239 -6.00 -4.13 9.33
C ASN A 239 -5.93 -5.41 8.46
N TYR A 240 -5.07 -5.44 7.44
CA TYR A 240 -4.98 -6.49 6.41
C TYR A 240 -3.96 -7.57 6.80
N ILE A 241 -4.13 -8.11 8.03
CA ILE A 241 -3.20 -9.12 8.59
C ILE A 241 -3.26 -10.40 7.75
N GLY A 242 -4.45 -10.82 7.36
CA GLY A 242 -4.64 -12.01 6.53
C GLY A 242 -3.96 -11.92 5.18
N ASP A 243 -4.16 -10.78 4.49
CA ASP A 243 -3.53 -10.49 3.20
C ASP A 243 -1.99 -10.46 3.32
N ALA A 244 -1.48 -9.81 4.37
CA ALA A 244 -0.03 -9.74 4.61
C ALA A 244 0.60 -11.12 4.84
N LEU A 245 -0.07 -12.02 5.56
CA LEU A 245 0.38 -13.39 5.78
C LEU A 245 0.33 -14.22 4.48
N GLU A 246 -0.74 -14.11 3.69
CA GLU A 246 -0.85 -14.76 2.38
C GLU A 246 0.22 -14.29 1.42
N LEU A 247 0.43 -12.97 1.34
CA LEU A 247 1.50 -12.38 0.52
C LEU A 247 2.89 -12.83 0.97
N SER A 248 3.13 -12.94 2.29
CA SER A 248 4.41 -13.45 2.79
C SER A 248 4.66 -14.89 2.34
N ARG A 249 3.64 -15.75 2.40
CA ARG A 249 3.71 -17.13 1.91
C ARG A 249 3.93 -17.18 0.38
N GLU A 250 3.16 -16.42 -0.40
CA GLU A 250 3.28 -16.35 -1.87
C GLU A 250 4.67 -15.90 -2.32
N LEU A 251 5.29 -14.97 -1.58
CA LEU A 251 6.63 -14.46 -1.85
C LEU A 251 7.75 -15.40 -1.35
N GLY A 252 7.41 -16.53 -0.73
CA GLY A 252 8.36 -17.55 -0.31
C GLY A 252 9.13 -17.19 0.96
N PHE A 253 8.55 -16.44 1.88
CA PHE A 253 9.11 -16.31 3.23
C PHE A 253 9.01 -17.64 3.98
N ARG A 254 10.06 -18.00 4.71
CA ARG A 254 10.10 -19.20 5.57
C ARG A 254 9.28 -19.01 6.84
N GLY A 255 9.20 -17.75 7.31
CA GLY A 255 8.37 -17.45 8.48
C GLY A 255 8.04 -15.97 8.63
N ALA A 256 7.03 -15.72 9.47
CA ALA A 256 6.54 -14.39 9.81
C ALA A 256 6.26 -14.25 11.31
N LEU A 257 6.70 -13.14 11.90
CA LEU A 257 6.35 -12.77 13.27
C LEU A 257 5.40 -11.56 13.24
N LEU A 258 4.24 -11.71 13.83
CA LEU A 258 3.25 -10.65 14.00
C LEU A 258 3.34 -10.04 15.38
N ILE A 259 3.62 -8.76 15.51
CA ILE A 259 3.63 -8.03 16.77
C ILE A 259 2.53 -6.99 16.75
N GLY A 260 1.58 -7.05 17.68
CA GLY A 260 0.48 -6.12 17.68
C GLY A 260 -0.26 -5.95 19.00
N HIS A 261 -0.97 -4.82 19.10
CA HIS A 261 -1.79 -4.49 20.26
C HIS A 261 -2.98 -5.44 20.39
N ILE A 262 -3.33 -5.80 21.64
CA ILE A 262 -4.44 -6.71 21.94
C ILE A 262 -5.76 -6.30 21.28
N GLY A 263 -6.05 -5.02 21.19
CA GLY A 263 -7.27 -4.52 20.54
C GLY A 263 -7.44 -4.93 19.07
N LYS A 264 -6.36 -5.39 18.40
CA LYS A 264 -6.42 -5.99 17.06
C LYS A 264 -6.17 -7.50 17.12
N LEU A 265 -5.13 -7.95 17.81
CA LEU A 265 -4.72 -9.35 17.75
C LEU A 265 -5.66 -10.32 18.49
N VAL A 266 -6.44 -9.85 19.46
CA VAL A 266 -7.49 -10.68 20.08
C VAL A 266 -8.48 -11.22 19.05
N LYS A 267 -8.78 -10.47 17.98
CA LYS A 267 -9.68 -10.87 16.89
C LYS A 267 -9.18 -12.10 16.14
N LEU A 268 -7.86 -12.28 16.07
CA LEU A 268 -7.26 -13.46 15.44
C LEU A 268 -7.59 -14.76 16.20
N ALA A 269 -7.83 -14.69 17.51
CA ALA A 269 -8.28 -15.86 18.28
C ALA A 269 -9.67 -16.36 17.86
N GLY A 270 -10.46 -15.52 17.21
CA GLY A 270 -11.72 -15.85 16.56
C GLY A 270 -11.61 -16.09 15.04
N GLY A 271 -10.39 -16.10 14.48
CA GLY A 271 -10.17 -16.30 13.05
C GLY A 271 -10.49 -15.08 12.17
N MET A 272 -10.58 -13.87 12.74
CA MET A 272 -10.83 -12.64 11.99
C MET A 272 -9.52 -12.09 11.42
N TRP A 273 -9.34 -12.13 10.11
CA TRP A 273 -8.11 -11.78 9.42
C TRP A 273 -8.01 -10.32 8.99
N ASN A 274 -9.15 -9.65 8.82
CA ASN A 274 -9.21 -8.19 8.72
C ASN A 274 -9.72 -7.64 10.06
N THR A 275 -8.88 -6.88 10.75
CA THR A 275 -9.17 -6.41 12.12
C THR A 275 -9.95 -5.10 12.17
N HIS A 276 -10.38 -4.55 11.02
CA HIS A 276 -11.21 -3.35 10.99
C HIS A 276 -12.60 -3.62 11.57
N SER A 277 -13.10 -2.68 12.40
CA SER A 277 -14.38 -2.83 13.09
C SER A 277 -15.61 -3.00 12.19
N LYS A 278 -15.53 -2.54 10.93
CA LYS A 278 -16.62 -2.73 9.96
C LYS A 278 -16.88 -4.21 9.61
N PHE A 279 -15.90 -5.09 9.79
CA PHE A 279 -16.04 -6.53 9.57
C PHE A 279 -16.50 -7.28 10.82
N GLY A 280 -16.49 -6.62 11.95
CA GLY A 280 -16.94 -7.13 13.24
C GLY A 280 -16.05 -6.66 14.39
N ASP A 281 -16.64 -6.65 15.57
CA ASP A 281 -15.92 -6.44 16.82
C ASP A 281 -16.32 -7.56 17.79
N CYS A 282 -15.48 -8.54 17.94
CA CYS A 282 -15.70 -9.68 18.81
C CYS A 282 -14.71 -9.71 19.99
N ARG A 283 -14.08 -8.58 20.30
CA ARG A 283 -13.01 -8.49 21.30
C ARG A 283 -13.47 -8.93 22.68
N MET A 284 -14.59 -8.37 23.14
CA MET A 284 -15.13 -8.65 24.46
C MET A 284 -15.72 -10.05 24.54
N GLU A 285 -16.40 -10.49 23.48
CA GLU A 285 -16.97 -11.83 23.39
C GLU A 285 -15.87 -12.91 23.47
N LEU A 286 -14.74 -12.71 22.79
CA LEU A 286 -13.62 -13.64 22.86
C LEU A 286 -13.01 -13.69 24.27
N LEU A 287 -12.75 -12.53 24.89
CA LEU A 287 -12.21 -12.48 26.25
C LEU A 287 -13.20 -13.09 27.24
N ALA A 288 -14.46 -12.72 27.17
CA ALA A 288 -15.53 -13.24 28.03
C ALA A 288 -15.72 -14.75 27.88
N ALA A 289 -15.76 -15.29 26.65
CA ALA A 289 -15.92 -16.72 26.41
C ALA A 289 -14.74 -17.53 26.96
N HIS A 290 -13.50 -17.07 26.79
CA HIS A 290 -12.32 -17.73 27.36
C HIS A 290 -12.32 -17.66 28.88
N ALA A 291 -12.69 -16.52 29.46
CA ALA A 291 -12.80 -16.36 30.91
C ALA A 291 -13.90 -17.22 31.53
N ALA A 292 -15.10 -17.23 30.91
CA ALA A 292 -16.21 -18.07 31.33
C ALA A 292 -15.83 -19.56 31.34
N SER A 293 -15.12 -20.02 30.29
CA SER A 293 -14.65 -21.41 30.21
C SER A 293 -13.58 -21.78 31.24
N LEU A 294 -13.04 -20.79 31.95
CA LEU A 294 -12.10 -20.94 33.07
C LEU A 294 -12.77 -20.69 34.44
N GLY A 295 -14.08 -20.51 34.47
CA GLY A 295 -14.87 -20.37 35.67
C GLY A 295 -15.14 -18.93 36.12
N LEU A 296 -14.96 -17.94 35.25
CA LEU A 296 -15.40 -16.57 35.57
C LEU A 296 -16.90 -16.55 35.88
N ARG A 297 -17.27 -15.88 36.99
CA ARG A 297 -18.67 -15.77 37.41
C ARG A 297 -19.54 -15.06 36.37
N PRO A 298 -20.82 -15.45 36.23
CA PRO A 298 -21.71 -14.86 35.19
C PRO A 298 -21.84 -13.34 35.24
N GLU A 299 -21.81 -12.76 36.46
CA GLU A 299 -21.87 -11.32 36.67
C GLU A 299 -20.63 -10.62 36.04
N MET A 300 -19.46 -11.20 36.32
CA MET A 300 -18.19 -10.68 35.78
C MET A 300 -18.06 -10.94 34.28
N VAL A 301 -18.62 -12.02 33.74
CA VAL A 301 -18.74 -12.22 32.29
C VAL A 301 -19.52 -11.08 31.65
N SER A 302 -20.65 -10.69 32.27
CA SER A 302 -21.47 -9.57 31.80
C SER A 302 -20.70 -8.24 31.88
N GLU A 303 -19.88 -8.05 32.91
CA GLU A 303 -19.04 -6.87 33.06
C GLU A 303 -17.95 -6.81 31.96
N VAL A 304 -17.25 -7.91 31.68
CA VAL A 304 -16.29 -8.01 30.57
C VAL A 304 -16.96 -7.68 29.24
N LEU A 305 -18.16 -8.22 28.99
CA LEU A 305 -18.92 -7.95 27.75
C LEU A 305 -19.31 -6.47 27.59
N SER A 306 -19.46 -5.74 28.71
CA SER A 306 -19.80 -4.31 28.71
C SER A 306 -18.58 -3.38 28.52
N CYS A 307 -17.36 -3.90 28.59
CA CYS A 307 -16.14 -3.12 28.40
C CYS A 307 -16.03 -2.58 26.97
N VAL A 308 -15.49 -1.38 26.83
CA VAL A 308 -15.18 -0.77 25.53
C VAL A 308 -13.73 -1.06 25.13
N MET A 309 -12.83 -1.05 26.08
CA MET A 309 -11.40 -1.28 25.87
C MET A 309 -10.98 -2.65 26.38
N CYS A 310 -10.03 -3.29 25.67
CA CYS A 310 -9.47 -4.56 26.15
C CYS A 310 -8.74 -4.41 27.49
N ASP A 311 -8.14 -3.25 27.74
CA ASP A 311 -7.41 -3.01 28.99
C ASP A 311 -8.34 -3.00 30.22
N ASP A 312 -9.59 -2.52 30.08
CA ASP A 312 -10.62 -2.62 31.12
C ASP A 312 -11.00 -4.07 31.39
N ALA A 313 -11.19 -4.87 30.34
CA ALA A 313 -11.46 -6.31 30.49
C ALA A 313 -10.27 -7.05 31.13
N LEU A 314 -9.03 -6.71 30.77
CA LEU A 314 -7.82 -7.28 31.38
C LEU A 314 -7.74 -6.97 32.87
N ARG A 315 -8.13 -5.77 33.31
CA ARG A 315 -8.19 -5.40 34.73
C ARG A 315 -9.15 -6.30 35.50
N ILE A 316 -10.37 -6.54 34.96
CA ILE A 316 -11.33 -7.48 35.57
C ILE A 316 -10.73 -8.89 35.72
N LEU A 317 -10.08 -9.37 34.65
CA LEU A 317 -9.46 -10.68 34.64
C LEU A 317 -8.31 -10.79 35.66
N LEU A 318 -7.58 -9.70 35.91
CA LEU A 318 -6.52 -9.63 36.90
C LEU A 318 -7.12 -9.69 38.34
N GLU A 319 -8.17 -8.94 38.61
CA GLU A 319 -8.90 -8.94 39.88
C GLU A 319 -9.49 -10.34 40.21
N GLU A 320 -10.01 -11.03 39.20
CA GLU A 320 -10.56 -12.38 39.30
C GLU A 320 -9.51 -13.51 39.20
N GLN A 321 -8.21 -13.17 39.14
CA GLN A 321 -7.07 -14.12 39.07
C GLN A 321 -7.11 -15.06 37.85
N LEU A 322 -7.73 -14.65 36.76
CA LEU A 322 -7.84 -15.42 35.54
C LEU A 322 -6.98 -14.87 34.41
N TYR A 323 -6.27 -13.76 34.64
CA TYR A 323 -5.49 -13.02 33.65
C TYR A 323 -4.54 -13.93 32.83
N ASP A 324 -3.61 -14.62 33.52
CA ASP A 324 -2.61 -15.45 32.85
C ASP A 324 -3.24 -16.64 32.11
N ALA A 325 -4.27 -17.26 32.71
CA ALA A 325 -4.95 -18.40 32.11
C ALA A 325 -5.73 -18.02 30.86
N VAL A 326 -6.41 -16.86 30.86
CA VAL A 326 -7.11 -16.33 29.67
C VAL A 326 -6.12 -15.97 28.58
N LEU A 327 -5.03 -15.28 28.90
CA LEU A 327 -3.99 -14.90 27.95
C LEU A 327 -3.30 -16.11 27.32
N ALA A 328 -3.03 -17.16 28.10
CA ALA A 328 -2.49 -18.43 27.59
C ALA A 328 -3.45 -19.09 26.59
N ARG A 329 -4.75 -19.13 26.89
CA ARG A 329 -5.77 -19.63 25.95
C ARG A 329 -5.87 -18.77 24.70
N LEU A 330 -5.83 -17.46 24.85
CA LEU A 330 -5.84 -16.53 23.73
C LEU A 330 -4.65 -16.78 22.79
N ALA A 331 -3.43 -16.92 23.35
CA ALA A 331 -2.23 -17.24 22.58
C ALA A 331 -2.38 -18.57 21.81
N GLY A 332 -2.86 -19.62 22.47
CA GLY A 332 -3.10 -20.92 21.82
C GLY A 332 -4.15 -20.86 20.71
N ARG A 333 -5.20 -20.04 20.84
CA ARG A 333 -6.20 -19.85 19.78
C ARG A 333 -5.64 -19.05 18.61
N ILE A 334 -4.86 -18.01 18.86
CA ILE A 334 -4.16 -17.25 17.82
C ILE A 334 -3.22 -18.20 17.07
N GLU A 335 -2.42 -18.99 17.78
CA GLU A 335 -1.50 -19.96 17.18
C GLU A 335 -2.22 -20.97 16.27
N PHE A 336 -3.31 -21.55 16.75
CA PHE A 336 -4.15 -22.46 15.97
C PHE A 336 -4.61 -21.84 14.63
N HIS A 337 -5.13 -20.61 14.68
CA HIS A 337 -5.62 -19.94 13.48
C HIS A 337 -4.47 -19.54 12.54
N LEU A 338 -3.35 -19.07 13.07
CA LEU A 338 -2.16 -18.74 12.29
C LEU A 338 -1.63 -19.95 11.52
N GLN A 339 -1.44 -21.10 12.21
CA GLN A 339 -0.99 -22.34 11.59
C GLN A 339 -1.96 -22.82 10.50
N HIS A 340 -3.27 -22.78 10.79
CA HIS A 340 -4.27 -23.16 9.80
C HIS A 340 -4.25 -22.29 8.54
N LYS A 341 -4.03 -20.98 8.69
CA LYS A 341 -3.97 -20.05 7.56
C LYS A 341 -2.67 -20.14 6.77
N CYS A 342 -1.55 -20.31 7.45
CA CYS A 342 -0.22 -20.18 6.83
C CYS A 342 0.36 -21.53 6.37
N GLY A 343 -0.22 -22.65 6.75
CA GLY A 343 0.25 -23.98 6.39
C GLY A 343 1.67 -24.25 6.86
N GLU A 344 2.60 -24.53 5.95
CA GLU A 344 3.99 -24.86 6.25
C GLU A 344 4.86 -23.65 6.64
N MET A 345 4.42 -22.42 6.38
CA MET A 345 5.15 -21.22 6.77
C MET A 345 5.15 -21.10 8.29
N GLU A 346 6.33 -20.98 8.91
CA GLU A 346 6.47 -20.78 10.34
C GLU A 346 5.89 -19.41 10.76
N VAL A 347 4.86 -19.40 11.61
CA VAL A 347 4.19 -18.15 11.95
C VAL A 347 3.93 -18.04 13.44
N GLY A 348 4.25 -16.86 13.98
CA GLY A 348 4.04 -16.57 15.40
C GLY A 348 3.47 -15.17 15.62
N ALA A 349 2.97 -14.96 16.83
CA ALA A 349 2.47 -13.67 17.27
C ALA A 349 2.93 -13.30 18.68
N MET A 350 3.19 -11.99 18.89
CA MET A 350 3.36 -11.37 20.20
C MET A 350 2.27 -10.33 20.40
N VAL A 351 1.53 -10.45 21.48
CA VAL A 351 0.42 -9.56 21.84
C VAL A 351 0.87 -8.65 22.98
N PHE A 352 0.58 -7.37 22.85
CA PHE A 352 0.89 -6.39 23.89
C PHE A 352 -0.29 -5.45 24.15
N SER A 353 -0.26 -4.78 25.30
CA SER A 353 -1.06 -3.60 25.63
C SER A 353 -0.14 -2.44 25.96
N LYS A 354 -0.64 -1.22 25.86
CA LYS A 354 0.12 -0.04 26.31
C LYS A 354 0.25 0.02 27.83
N GLU A 355 -0.78 -0.42 28.53
CA GLU A 355 -0.85 -0.37 29.99
C GLU A 355 -0.08 -1.51 30.64
N TYR A 356 -0.25 -2.74 30.12
CA TYR A 356 0.29 -3.96 30.73
C TYR A 356 1.56 -4.49 30.03
N GLY A 357 2.08 -3.80 29.00
CA GLY A 357 3.24 -4.26 28.25
C GLY A 357 2.98 -5.53 27.45
N ARG A 358 3.95 -6.45 27.42
CA ARG A 358 3.79 -7.74 26.73
C ARG A 358 2.82 -8.64 27.52
N LEU A 359 1.75 -9.08 26.83
CA LEU A 359 0.69 -9.88 27.41
C LEU A 359 0.92 -11.39 27.23
N CYS A 360 1.00 -11.81 25.98
CA CYS A 360 1.20 -13.22 25.64
C CYS A 360 1.87 -13.37 24.27
N GLN A 361 2.31 -14.57 23.97
CA GLN A 361 2.91 -14.91 22.69
C GLN A 361 2.66 -16.37 22.33
N THR A 362 2.71 -16.69 21.03
CA THR A 362 2.66 -18.06 20.52
C THR A 362 3.99 -18.78 20.75
N SER A 363 4.00 -20.11 20.67
CA SER A 363 5.15 -20.95 21.03
C SER A 363 6.42 -20.62 20.26
N CYS A 364 6.33 -20.38 18.94
CA CYS A 364 7.48 -20.10 18.07
C CYS A 364 7.89 -18.62 18.02
N ALA A 365 7.13 -17.71 18.65
CA ALA A 365 7.32 -16.27 18.49
C ALA A 365 8.72 -15.78 18.89
N GLN A 366 9.28 -16.30 19.99
CA GLN A 366 10.61 -15.90 20.45
C GLN A 366 11.73 -16.39 19.51
N ALA A 367 11.61 -17.61 18.98
CA ALA A 367 12.54 -18.16 18.02
C ALA A 367 12.50 -17.38 16.67
N LEU A 368 11.31 -17.02 16.23
CA LEU A 368 11.14 -16.17 15.04
C LEU A 368 11.76 -14.79 15.22
N LEU A 369 11.58 -14.18 16.41
CA LEU A 369 12.20 -12.90 16.71
C LEU A 369 13.73 -12.97 16.60
N GLN A 370 14.36 -14.01 17.14
CA GLN A 370 15.81 -14.20 17.04
C GLN A 370 16.25 -14.34 15.59
N LYS A 371 15.58 -15.18 14.79
CA LYS A 371 15.87 -15.34 13.35
C LYS A 371 15.77 -14.03 12.58
N ILE A 372 14.83 -13.15 12.94
CA ILE A 372 14.66 -11.83 12.31
C ILE A 372 15.77 -10.86 12.73
N MET A 373 16.28 -10.96 13.95
CA MET A 373 17.35 -10.10 14.45
C MET A 373 18.74 -10.49 13.93
N GLU A 374 18.94 -11.75 13.58
CA GLU A 374 20.19 -12.29 13.05
C GLU A 374 20.34 -12.10 11.53
N ALA A 375 19.26 -11.77 10.82
CA ALA A 375 19.20 -11.58 9.37
C ALA A 375 19.47 -10.12 8.97
#